data_33dfeaef2c70a7a44ffd3f3969ae505f
#
_entry.id   33dfeaef2c70a7a44ffd3f3969ae505f
#
_cell.length_a   1.000
_cell.length_b   1.000
_cell.length_c   1.000
_cell.angle_alpha   90.00
_cell.angle_beta   90.00
_cell.angle_gamma   90.00
#
_symmetry.space_group_name_H-M   'P 1'
#
loop_
_entity.id
_entity.type
_entity.pdbx_description
1 polymer ?
#
loop_
_entity_poly.entity_id
_entity_poly.type
_entity_poly.pdbx_seq_one_letter_code
_entity_poly.pdbx_strand_id
1 'polypeptide(L)'
;MSSLDLNQLISKAHAMFENDFHIGTSAIANTQLFNETQHMLNVANHNVKRAFELLNHFDQEKYERLLKDENYINYLNQQIIDFTTAAISNEFPTEGSQTIILFLKLSSDLERIGDHAINIANRAQRLAEDDTHFSQDALKEINIMESLCNNILDELIILDYDEFKNIVDKVDIMEDNIDKTQHQFAVNQLIRLKEKKCSTENSIIYTKILTDFERIGDHGLNIAESLYHIRKIMKQMKMIKPEIEEA
;
A
#
# COMPACT_ATOMS: atom_id res chain seq x y z
N MET A 1 -2.99 14.09 -15.33
CA MET A 1 -1.65 13.50 -15.56
C MET A 1 -1.77 12.51 -16.70
N SER A 2 -0.89 12.56 -17.71
CA SER A 2 -0.95 11.68 -18.88
C SER A 2 -0.74 10.23 -18.42
N SER A 3 -1.63 9.33 -18.86
CA SER A 3 -1.49 7.89 -18.67
C SER A 3 -0.20 7.43 -19.34
N LEU A 4 0.87 7.28 -18.58
CA LEU A 4 2.01 6.50 -19.06
C LEU A 4 1.50 5.08 -19.30
N ASP A 5 1.76 4.55 -20.50
CA ASP A 5 1.42 3.18 -20.87
C ASP A 5 2.17 2.23 -19.93
N LEU A 6 1.49 1.23 -19.36
CA LEU A 6 2.07 0.20 -18.48
C LEU A 6 3.34 -0.40 -19.09
N ASN A 7 3.34 -0.64 -20.41
CA ASN A 7 4.50 -1.15 -21.15
C ASN A 7 5.70 -0.19 -21.11
N GLN A 8 5.46 1.12 -21.08
CA GLN A 8 6.54 2.11 -20.94
C GLN A 8 7.10 2.15 -19.53
N LEU A 9 6.24 2.00 -18.51
CA LEU A 9 6.66 1.91 -17.11
C LEU A 9 7.45 0.62 -16.85
N ILE A 10 6.98 -0.52 -17.35
CA ILE A 10 7.67 -1.81 -17.28
C ILE A 10 9.02 -1.73 -18.02
N SER A 11 9.08 -1.17 -19.23
CA SER A 11 10.31 -1.03 -19.98
C SER A 11 11.33 -0.12 -19.27
N LYS A 12 10.85 0.94 -18.62
CA LYS A 12 11.70 1.86 -17.85
C LYS A 12 12.25 1.22 -16.60
N ALA A 13 11.42 0.47 -15.86
CA ALA A 13 11.84 -0.31 -14.70
C ALA A 13 12.85 -1.41 -15.09
N HIS A 14 12.60 -2.12 -16.19
CA HIS A 14 13.50 -3.15 -16.71
C HIS A 14 14.88 -2.59 -17.07
N ALA A 15 14.92 -1.46 -17.80
CA ALA A 15 16.19 -0.80 -18.14
C ALA A 15 16.96 -0.33 -16.90
N MET A 16 16.29 -0.02 -15.82
CA MET A 16 16.86 0.37 -14.53
C MET A 16 17.58 -0.79 -13.85
N PHE A 17 16.96 -1.98 -13.87
CA PHE A 17 17.49 -3.17 -13.19
C PHE A 17 18.51 -3.96 -14.04
N GLU A 18 18.51 -3.82 -15.37
CA GLU A 18 19.46 -4.51 -16.27
C GLU A 18 20.86 -3.88 -16.30
N ASN A 19 21.00 -2.57 -16.07
CA ASN A 19 22.24 -1.86 -16.39
C ASN A 19 23.32 -1.87 -15.30
N ASP A 20 23.05 -2.36 -14.06
CA ASP A 20 24.01 -2.18 -12.98
C ASP A 20 24.03 -3.28 -11.92
N PHE A 21 24.58 -4.43 -12.22
CA PHE A 21 24.86 -5.50 -11.25
C PHE A 21 25.87 -5.11 -10.14
N HIS A 22 26.55 -3.97 -10.27
CA HIS A 22 27.49 -3.45 -9.28
C HIS A 22 26.88 -2.43 -8.30
N ILE A 23 25.59 -2.19 -8.36
CA ILE A 23 24.93 -1.01 -7.76
C ILE A 23 24.39 -1.25 -6.36
N GLY A 24 24.31 -2.46 -5.85
CA GLY A 24 23.73 -2.77 -4.52
C GLY A 24 24.31 -2.02 -3.32
N THR A 25 25.41 -1.32 -3.50
CA THR A 25 26.08 -0.51 -2.47
C THR A 25 26.18 0.96 -2.82
N SER A 26 25.73 1.38 -4.01
CA SER A 26 25.85 2.77 -4.42
C SER A 26 24.69 3.63 -3.91
N ALA A 27 24.99 4.88 -3.54
CA ALA A 27 24.01 5.90 -3.21
C ALA A 27 22.93 6.06 -4.30
N ILE A 28 23.32 5.87 -5.55
CA ILE A 28 22.45 5.99 -6.72
C ILE A 28 21.38 4.88 -6.71
N ALA A 29 21.77 3.63 -6.48
CA ALA A 29 20.81 2.51 -6.45
C ALA A 29 19.79 2.63 -5.31
N ASN A 30 20.23 2.98 -4.11
CA ASN A 30 19.33 3.20 -2.99
C ASN A 30 18.36 4.36 -3.26
N THR A 31 18.81 5.43 -3.92
CA THR A 31 17.95 6.55 -4.32
C THR A 31 16.93 6.11 -5.38
N GLN A 32 17.34 5.29 -6.35
CA GLN A 32 16.44 4.76 -7.37
C GLN A 32 15.41 3.81 -6.78
N LEU A 33 15.81 2.85 -5.93
CA LEU A 33 14.89 1.96 -5.20
C LEU A 33 13.89 2.76 -4.36
N PHE A 34 14.36 3.79 -3.67
CA PHE A 34 13.47 4.66 -2.90
C PHE A 34 12.44 5.36 -3.79
N ASN A 35 12.84 5.91 -4.93
CA ASN A 35 11.92 6.58 -5.86
C ASN A 35 10.90 5.60 -6.45
N GLU A 36 11.31 4.38 -6.81
CA GLU A 36 10.38 3.37 -7.35
C GLU A 36 9.42 2.87 -6.28
N THR A 37 9.86 2.67 -5.04
CA THR A 37 8.95 2.30 -3.95
C THR A 37 7.99 3.42 -3.59
N GLN A 38 8.39 4.70 -3.68
CA GLN A 38 7.48 5.84 -3.55
C GLN A 38 6.44 5.87 -4.68
N HIS A 39 6.85 5.55 -5.91
CA HIS A 39 5.91 5.44 -7.03
C HIS A 39 4.93 4.28 -6.81
N MET A 40 5.42 3.12 -6.37
CA MET A 40 4.61 1.95 -6.02
C MET A 40 3.59 2.28 -4.92
N LEU A 41 3.98 3.01 -3.87
CA LEU A 41 3.09 3.50 -2.81
C LEU A 41 1.98 4.39 -3.36
N ASN A 42 2.31 5.32 -4.27
CA ASN A 42 1.31 6.16 -4.92
C ASN A 42 0.30 5.33 -5.74
N VAL A 43 0.77 4.32 -6.48
CA VAL A 43 -0.11 3.44 -7.26
C VAL A 43 -1.02 2.62 -6.33
N ALA A 44 -0.47 2.03 -5.25
CA ALA A 44 -1.23 1.28 -4.25
C ALA A 44 -2.32 2.16 -3.59
N ASN A 45 -1.98 3.38 -3.18
CA ASN A 45 -2.95 4.34 -2.64
C ASN A 45 -4.08 4.66 -3.63
N HIS A 46 -3.75 4.88 -4.90
CA HIS A 46 -4.77 5.10 -5.93
C HIS A 46 -5.66 3.87 -6.14
N ASN A 47 -5.10 2.66 -6.04
CA ASN A 47 -5.87 1.43 -6.14
C ASN A 47 -6.81 1.25 -4.97
N VAL A 48 -6.38 1.54 -3.75
CA VAL A 48 -7.26 1.52 -2.56
C VAL A 48 -8.41 2.51 -2.74
N LYS A 49 -8.15 3.77 -3.08
CA LYS A 49 -9.19 4.78 -3.34
C LYS A 49 -10.17 4.33 -4.43
N ARG A 50 -9.67 3.75 -5.52
CA ARG A 50 -10.51 3.22 -6.61
C ARG A 50 -11.36 2.04 -6.18
N ALA A 51 -10.82 1.13 -5.36
CA ALA A 51 -11.57 0.00 -4.82
C ALA A 51 -12.77 0.46 -3.96
N PHE A 52 -12.62 1.54 -3.19
CA PHE A 52 -13.72 2.16 -2.46
C PHE A 52 -14.77 2.80 -3.36
N GLU A 53 -14.33 3.52 -4.41
CA GLU A 53 -15.28 4.07 -5.39
C GLU A 53 -16.14 2.97 -6.02
N LEU A 54 -15.53 1.79 -6.32
CA LEU A 54 -16.23 0.64 -6.86
C LEU A 54 -17.26 0.03 -5.90
N LEU A 55 -17.02 0.07 -4.59
CA LEU A 55 -18.02 -0.35 -3.59
C LEU A 55 -19.26 0.54 -3.57
N ASN A 56 -19.09 1.84 -3.82
CA ASN A 56 -20.20 2.79 -3.86
C ASN A 56 -20.95 2.73 -5.20
N HIS A 57 -20.21 2.56 -6.29
CA HIS A 57 -20.76 2.44 -7.64
C HIS A 57 -19.76 1.67 -8.51
N PHE A 58 -20.15 0.44 -8.90
CA PHE A 58 -19.30 -0.39 -9.73
C PHE A 58 -19.19 0.20 -11.15
N ASP A 59 -17.96 0.29 -11.63
CA ASP A 59 -17.59 0.79 -12.96
C ASP A 59 -16.53 -0.14 -13.56
N GLN A 60 -16.85 -0.74 -14.71
CA GLN A 60 -15.99 -1.74 -15.35
C GLN A 60 -14.64 -1.16 -15.79
N GLU A 61 -14.60 0.09 -16.28
CA GLU A 61 -13.35 0.73 -16.73
C GLU A 61 -12.43 1.00 -15.55
N LYS A 62 -12.97 1.47 -14.43
CA LYS A 62 -12.21 1.67 -13.18
C LYS A 62 -11.69 0.35 -12.63
N TYR A 63 -12.48 -0.71 -12.69
CA TYR A 63 -12.07 -2.05 -12.26
C TYR A 63 -10.90 -2.58 -13.11
N GLU A 64 -11.00 -2.50 -14.44
CA GLU A 64 -9.92 -2.92 -15.35
C GLU A 64 -8.64 -2.11 -15.15
N ARG A 65 -8.77 -0.81 -14.84
CA ARG A 65 -7.63 0.04 -14.53
C ARG A 65 -6.95 -0.38 -13.22
N LEU A 66 -7.73 -0.70 -12.18
CA LEU A 66 -7.20 -1.20 -10.92
C LEU A 66 -6.42 -2.50 -11.14
N LEU A 67 -6.93 -3.43 -11.95
CA LEU A 67 -6.21 -4.65 -12.31
C LEU A 67 -4.88 -4.40 -13.05
N LYS A 68 -4.84 -3.40 -13.93
CA LYS A 68 -3.59 -3.02 -14.64
C LYS A 68 -2.56 -2.41 -13.69
N ASP A 69 -3.00 -1.54 -12.79
CA ASP A 69 -2.13 -0.90 -11.82
C ASP A 69 -1.58 -1.94 -10.82
N GLU A 70 -2.37 -2.97 -10.46
CA GLU A 70 -1.94 -4.09 -9.63
C GLU A 70 -0.89 -4.97 -10.33
N ASN A 71 -1.08 -5.29 -11.60
CA ASN A 71 -0.06 -5.99 -12.37
C ASN A 71 1.29 -5.25 -12.39
N TYR A 72 1.26 -3.93 -12.36
CA TYR A 72 2.47 -3.12 -12.27
C TYR A 72 3.13 -3.20 -10.88
N ILE A 73 2.34 -3.17 -9.80
CA ILE A 73 2.82 -3.36 -8.42
C ILE A 73 3.51 -4.74 -8.29
N ASN A 74 2.86 -5.80 -8.77
CA ASN A 74 3.39 -7.16 -8.75
C ASN A 74 4.70 -7.29 -9.55
N TYR A 75 4.76 -6.65 -10.72
CA TYR A 75 5.98 -6.62 -11.52
C TYR A 75 7.13 -5.94 -10.76
N LEU A 76 6.90 -4.77 -10.16
CA LEU A 76 7.93 -4.06 -9.39
C LEU A 76 8.39 -4.86 -8.17
N ASN A 77 7.45 -5.47 -7.44
CA ASN A 77 7.79 -6.33 -6.30
C ASN A 77 8.70 -7.48 -6.75
N GLN A 78 8.38 -8.16 -7.86
CA GLN A 78 9.23 -9.24 -8.40
C GLN A 78 10.62 -8.74 -8.80
N GLN A 79 10.73 -7.56 -9.43
CA GLN A 79 12.02 -6.99 -9.80
C GLN A 79 12.88 -6.68 -8.55
N ILE A 80 12.27 -6.17 -7.48
CA ILE A 80 12.96 -5.92 -6.20
C ILE A 80 13.42 -7.23 -5.55
N ILE A 81 12.60 -8.29 -5.61
CA ILE A 81 12.97 -9.64 -5.13
C ILE A 81 14.17 -10.18 -5.90
N ASP A 82 14.13 -10.13 -7.24
CA ASP A 82 15.20 -10.64 -8.10
C ASP A 82 16.50 -9.87 -7.87
N PHE A 83 16.44 -8.55 -7.80
CA PHE A 83 17.56 -7.67 -7.47
C PHE A 83 18.15 -8.00 -6.10
N THR A 84 17.32 -8.14 -5.07
CA THR A 84 17.73 -8.45 -3.69
C THR A 84 18.43 -9.80 -3.64
N THR A 85 17.88 -10.80 -4.33
CA THR A 85 18.45 -12.16 -4.38
C THR A 85 19.82 -12.16 -5.05
N ALA A 86 19.98 -11.45 -6.16
CA ALA A 86 21.26 -11.31 -6.85
C ALA A 86 22.27 -10.54 -5.99
N ALA A 87 21.84 -9.50 -5.29
CA ALA A 87 22.67 -8.69 -4.41
C ALA A 87 23.23 -9.52 -3.25
N ILE A 88 22.40 -10.26 -2.54
CA ILE A 88 22.80 -11.11 -1.39
C ILE A 88 23.81 -12.19 -1.82
N SER A 89 23.67 -12.72 -3.04
CA SER A 89 24.56 -13.78 -3.57
C SER A 89 26.00 -13.30 -3.84
N ASN A 90 26.22 -11.99 -3.92
CA ASN A 90 27.51 -11.39 -4.28
C ASN A 90 28.31 -10.79 -3.11
N GLU A 91 28.06 -11.20 -1.84
CA GLU A 91 28.75 -10.78 -0.62
C GLU A 91 28.87 -9.26 -0.44
N PHE A 92 27.76 -8.59 -0.11
CA PHE A 92 27.75 -7.16 0.16
C PHE A 92 28.18 -6.79 1.59
N PRO A 93 28.73 -5.56 1.80
CA PRO A 93 28.97 -5.03 3.14
C PRO A 93 27.66 -4.97 3.94
N THR A 94 27.73 -5.26 5.24
CA THR A 94 26.59 -5.41 6.16
C THR A 94 25.58 -4.27 6.15
N GLU A 95 26.01 -3.03 5.96
CA GLU A 95 25.11 -1.84 5.91
C GLU A 95 24.28 -1.77 4.62
N GLY A 96 24.85 -2.13 3.48
CA GLY A 96 24.14 -2.19 2.20
C GLY A 96 23.09 -3.29 2.20
N SER A 97 23.37 -4.45 2.80
CA SER A 97 22.42 -5.56 2.90
C SER A 97 21.19 -5.21 3.73
N GLN A 98 21.33 -4.43 4.81
CA GLN A 98 20.19 -4.00 5.63
C GLN A 98 19.21 -3.14 4.84
N THR A 99 19.70 -2.17 4.06
CA THR A 99 18.84 -1.30 3.25
C THR A 99 18.08 -2.10 2.19
N ILE A 100 18.73 -3.04 1.52
CA ILE A 100 18.12 -3.90 0.50
C ILE A 100 16.99 -4.75 1.11
N ILE A 101 17.20 -5.35 2.29
CA ILE A 101 16.16 -6.11 3.00
C ILE A 101 14.97 -5.24 3.38
N LEU A 102 15.20 -3.99 3.77
CA LEU A 102 14.12 -3.05 4.08
C LEU A 102 13.30 -2.68 2.82
N PHE A 103 13.94 -2.50 1.66
CA PHE A 103 13.23 -2.29 0.40
C PHE A 103 12.42 -3.51 -0.03
N LEU A 104 12.94 -4.71 0.20
CA LEU A 104 12.21 -5.95 -0.04
C LEU A 104 10.97 -6.05 0.86
N LYS A 105 11.09 -5.77 2.17
CA LYS A 105 9.96 -5.73 3.09
C LYS A 105 8.94 -4.69 2.64
N LEU A 106 9.39 -3.47 2.34
CA LEU A 106 8.55 -2.37 1.88
C LEU A 106 7.77 -2.71 0.61
N SER A 107 8.41 -3.30 -0.41
CA SER A 107 7.73 -3.67 -1.65
C SER A 107 6.71 -4.78 -1.44
N SER A 108 7.00 -5.75 -0.56
CA SER A 108 6.06 -6.82 -0.22
C SER A 108 4.83 -6.28 0.53
N ASP A 109 4.99 -5.33 1.45
CA ASP A 109 3.85 -4.70 2.14
C ASP A 109 3.00 -3.86 1.17
N LEU A 110 3.61 -3.19 0.19
CA LEU A 110 2.91 -2.45 -0.87
C LEU A 110 2.11 -3.38 -1.79
N GLU A 111 2.67 -4.53 -2.16
CA GLU A 111 1.97 -5.56 -2.95
C GLU A 111 0.77 -6.09 -2.18
N ARG A 112 0.89 -6.36 -0.87
CA ARG A 112 -0.22 -6.78 -0.03
C ARG A 112 -1.35 -5.76 0.04
N ILE A 113 -1.04 -4.47 0.11
CA ILE A 113 -2.06 -3.41 0.02
C ILE A 113 -2.79 -3.49 -1.33
N GLY A 114 -2.07 -3.69 -2.43
CA GLY A 114 -2.65 -3.90 -3.76
C GLY A 114 -3.58 -5.12 -3.80
N ASP A 115 -3.14 -6.26 -3.27
CA ASP A 115 -3.96 -7.48 -3.15
C ASP A 115 -5.27 -7.22 -2.38
N HIS A 116 -5.24 -6.48 -1.28
CA HIS A 116 -6.44 -6.12 -0.52
C HIS A 116 -7.36 -5.18 -1.30
N ALA A 117 -6.81 -4.23 -2.07
CA ALA A 117 -7.59 -3.38 -2.96
C ALA A 117 -8.30 -4.21 -4.05
N ILE A 118 -7.62 -5.19 -4.67
CA ILE A 118 -8.23 -6.16 -5.60
C ILE A 118 -9.35 -6.95 -4.93
N ASN A 119 -9.12 -7.44 -3.71
CA ASN A 119 -10.13 -8.20 -2.98
C ASN A 119 -11.40 -7.39 -2.75
N ILE A 120 -11.27 -6.12 -2.40
CA ILE A 120 -12.40 -5.19 -2.22
C ILE A 120 -13.10 -4.97 -3.55
N ALA A 121 -12.36 -4.70 -4.64
CA ALA A 121 -12.90 -4.48 -5.98
C ALA A 121 -13.66 -5.71 -6.53
N ASN A 122 -13.13 -6.92 -6.33
CA ASN A 122 -13.79 -8.17 -6.71
C ASN A 122 -15.13 -8.35 -5.97
N ARG A 123 -15.20 -7.94 -4.69
CA ARG A 123 -16.46 -7.98 -3.93
C ARG A 123 -17.45 -6.92 -4.42
N ALA A 124 -16.97 -5.74 -4.82
CA ALA A 124 -17.81 -4.72 -5.44
C ALA A 124 -18.41 -5.22 -6.77
N GLN A 125 -17.61 -5.87 -7.61
CA GLN A 125 -18.08 -6.51 -8.83
C GLN A 125 -19.19 -7.54 -8.53
N ARG A 126 -18.94 -8.44 -7.59
CA ARG A 126 -19.92 -9.46 -7.19
C ARG A 126 -21.22 -8.86 -6.68
N LEU A 127 -21.16 -7.83 -5.84
CA LEU A 127 -22.37 -7.13 -5.35
C LEU A 127 -23.16 -6.55 -6.52
N ALA A 128 -22.50 -5.98 -7.53
CA ALA A 128 -23.14 -5.44 -8.71
C ALA A 128 -23.76 -6.54 -9.61
N GLU A 129 -23.07 -7.67 -9.80
CA GLU A 129 -23.59 -8.81 -10.58
C GLU A 129 -24.80 -9.47 -9.93
N ASP A 130 -24.80 -9.59 -8.60
CA ASP A 130 -25.89 -10.19 -7.82
C ASP A 130 -27.04 -9.20 -7.52
N ASP A 131 -26.97 -7.95 -7.99
CA ASP A 131 -27.87 -6.85 -7.69
C ASP A 131 -28.17 -6.70 -6.17
N THR A 132 -27.12 -6.88 -5.37
CA THR A 132 -27.21 -6.84 -3.92
C THR A 132 -26.50 -5.60 -3.37
N HIS A 133 -27.09 -5.00 -2.32
CA HIS A 133 -26.63 -3.74 -1.75
C HIS A 133 -26.48 -3.83 -0.24
N PHE A 134 -25.54 -3.08 0.29
CA PHE A 134 -25.42 -2.87 1.73
C PHE A 134 -26.52 -1.93 2.25
N SER A 135 -26.88 -2.08 3.53
CA SER A 135 -27.73 -1.11 4.20
C SER A 135 -27.06 0.26 4.29
N GLN A 136 -27.84 1.33 4.42
CA GLN A 136 -27.30 2.68 4.57
C GLN A 136 -26.33 2.82 5.75
N ASP A 137 -26.58 2.09 6.85
CA ASP A 137 -25.69 2.11 8.01
C ASP A 137 -24.37 1.38 7.73
N ALA A 138 -24.41 0.24 7.02
CA ALA A 138 -23.20 -0.46 6.58
C ALA A 138 -22.36 0.39 5.61
N LEU A 139 -23.00 1.12 4.69
CA LEU A 139 -22.29 2.05 3.79
C LEU A 139 -21.62 3.20 4.54
N LYS A 140 -22.26 3.77 5.57
CA LYS A 140 -21.64 4.79 6.42
C LYS A 140 -20.41 4.26 7.15
N GLU A 141 -20.49 3.03 7.68
CA GLU A 141 -19.37 2.36 8.34
C GLU A 141 -18.23 2.09 7.37
N ILE A 142 -18.51 1.63 6.14
CA ILE A 142 -17.51 1.45 5.08
C ILE A 142 -16.82 2.79 4.76
N ASN A 143 -17.55 3.88 4.62
CA ASN A 143 -16.97 5.20 4.33
C ASN A 143 -16.09 5.72 5.48
N ILE A 144 -16.40 5.37 6.73
CA ILE A 144 -15.52 5.69 7.86
C ILE A 144 -14.21 4.90 7.76
N MET A 145 -14.28 3.58 7.50
CA MET A 145 -13.09 2.75 7.31
C MET A 145 -12.24 3.22 6.12
N GLU A 146 -12.89 3.59 5.01
CA GLU A 146 -12.24 4.21 3.86
C GLU A 146 -11.40 5.43 4.27
N SER A 147 -12.02 6.35 5.02
CA SER A 147 -11.34 7.57 5.46
C SER A 147 -10.15 7.26 6.36
N LEU A 148 -10.26 6.27 7.25
CA LEU A 148 -9.17 5.85 8.12
C LEU A 148 -8.00 5.25 7.34
N CYS A 149 -8.27 4.34 6.39
CA CYS A 149 -7.24 3.74 5.54
C CYS A 149 -6.56 4.78 4.65
N ASN A 150 -7.35 5.67 4.00
CA ASN A 150 -6.79 6.72 3.16
C ASN A 150 -5.90 7.67 3.96
N ASN A 151 -6.25 8.01 5.21
CA ASN A 151 -5.43 8.87 6.06
C ASN A 151 -4.05 8.25 6.33
N ILE A 152 -3.96 6.94 6.60
CA ILE A 152 -2.66 6.26 6.76
C ILE A 152 -1.85 6.34 5.47
N LEU A 153 -2.44 5.98 4.33
CA LEU A 153 -1.72 5.96 3.06
C LEU A 153 -1.31 7.35 2.59
N ASP A 154 -2.16 8.36 2.79
CA ASP A 154 -1.84 9.75 2.47
C ASP A 154 -0.71 10.27 3.37
N GLU A 155 -0.67 9.90 4.66
CA GLU A 155 0.42 10.22 5.58
C GLU A 155 1.76 9.64 5.13
N LEU A 156 1.76 8.42 4.60
CA LEU A 156 2.97 7.77 4.08
C LEU A 156 3.52 8.41 2.79
N ILE A 157 2.68 9.14 2.06
CA ILE A 157 3.07 9.83 0.81
C ILE A 157 3.62 11.24 1.10
N ILE A 158 3.05 11.94 2.08
CA ILE A 158 3.44 13.32 2.45
C ILE A 158 4.66 13.22 3.37
N LEU A 159 5.85 13.23 2.79
CA LEU A 159 7.07 13.01 3.56
C LEU A 159 7.99 14.23 3.53
N ASP A 160 7.73 15.18 4.42
CA ASP A 160 8.75 16.13 4.85
C ASP A 160 9.69 15.46 5.87
N TYR A 161 10.97 15.86 5.86
CA TYR A 161 12.02 15.19 6.64
C TYR A 161 11.78 15.28 8.17
N ASP A 162 11.26 16.40 8.68
CA ASP A 162 11.00 16.60 10.11
C ASP A 162 9.77 15.80 10.58
N GLU A 163 8.80 15.57 9.72
CA GLU A 163 7.62 14.74 10.00
C GLU A 163 7.96 13.25 10.10
N PHE A 164 9.01 12.80 9.43
CA PHE A 164 9.46 11.39 9.44
C PHE A 164 9.89 10.88 10.82
N LYS A 165 10.34 11.78 11.70
CA LYS A 165 10.85 11.38 13.00
C LYS A 165 9.79 10.75 13.90
N ASN A 166 8.52 11.10 13.68
CA ASN A 166 7.37 10.63 14.45
C ASN A 166 6.39 9.81 13.61
N ILE A 167 6.76 9.41 12.38
CA ILE A 167 5.84 8.75 11.44
C ILE A 167 5.32 7.42 12.00
N VAL A 168 6.18 6.63 12.64
CA VAL A 168 5.81 5.32 13.20
C VAL A 168 4.78 5.52 14.30
N ASP A 169 5.05 6.38 15.29
CA ASP A 169 4.12 6.64 16.41
C ASP A 169 2.78 7.19 15.91
N LYS A 170 2.80 8.02 14.87
CA LYS A 170 1.59 8.60 14.30
C LYS A 170 0.76 7.55 13.57
N VAL A 171 1.38 6.70 12.77
CA VAL A 171 0.70 5.65 12.02
C VAL A 171 0.22 4.53 12.94
N ASP A 172 0.96 4.19 14.01
CA ASP A 172 0.55 3.23 15.03
C ASP A 172 -0.77 3.66 15.70
N ILE A 173 -0.91 4.94 16.06
CA ILE A 173 -2.17 5.48 16.59
C ILE A 173 -3.32 5.38 15.58
N MET A 174 -3.03 5.60 14.29
CA MET A 174 -4.04 5.51 13.22
C MET A 174 -4.48 4.07 12.99
N GLU A 175 -3.54 3.13 13.01
CA GLU A 175 -3.79 1.69 12.87
C GLU A 175 -4.62 1.15 14.03
N ASP A 176 -4.24 1.45 15.27
CA ASP A 176 -5.01 1.18 16.49
C ASP A 176 -6.48 1.65 16.40
N ASN A 177 -6.72 2.78 15.71
CA ASN A 177 -8.06 3.29 15.48
C ASN A 177 -8.81 2.50 14.41
N ILE A 178 -8.13 2.02 13.37
CA ILE A 178 -8.71 1.10 12.37
C ILE A 178 -9.17 -0.19 13.06
N ASP A 179 -8.34 -0.80 13.89
CA ASP A 179 -8.62 -2.04 14.59
C ASP A 179 -9.84 -1.91 15.50
N LYS A 180 -9.87 -0.88 16.34
CA LYS A 180 -11.02 -0.61 17.24
C LYS A 180 -12.29 -0.38 16.46
N THR A 181 -12.22 0.35 15.34
CA THR A 181 -13.37 0.66 14.50
C THR A 181 -13.86 -0.58 13.76
N GLN A 182 -12.95 -1.38 13.19
CA GLN A 182 -13.24 -2.66 12.55
C GLN A 182 -13.97 -3.60 13.50
N HIS A 183 -13.45 -3.75 14.73
CA HIS A 183 -14.08 -4.60 15.75
C HIS A 183 -15.51 -4.12 16.08
N GLN A 184 -15.71 -2.82 16.27
CA GLN A 184 -17.04 -2.26 16.55
C GLN A 184 -18.01 -2.52 15.40
N PHE A 185 -17.58 -2.34 14.16
CA PHE A 185 -18.43 -2.53 12.98
C PHE A 185 -18.72 -4.01 12.71
N ALA A 186 -17.79 -4.91 13.03
CA ALA A 186 -18.05 -6.35 13.00
C ALA A 186 -19.17 -6.74 14.01
N VAL A 187 -19.17 -6.17 15.22
CA VAL A 187 -20.24 -6.36 16.21
C VAL A 187 -21.57 -5.80 15.69
N ASN A 188 -21.59 -4.60 15.13
CA ASN A 188 -22.78 -3.99 14.53
C ASN A 188 -23.37 -4.88 13.43
N GLN A 189 -22.50 -5.49 12.60
CA GLN A 189 -22.93 -6.40 11.54
C GLN A 189 -23.58 -7.68 12.10
N LEU A 190 -23.04 -8.25 13.16
CA LEU A 190 -23.67 -9.40 13.83
C LEU A 190 -25.06 -9.06 14.39
N ILE A 191 -25.25 -7.85 14.91
CA ILE A 191 -26.55 -7.37 15.37
C ILE A 191 -27.52 -7.26 14.18
N ARG A 192 -27.10 -6.63 13.07
CA ARG A 192 -27.91 -6.52 11.83
C ARG A 192 -28.34 -7.91 11.30
N LEU A 193 -27.42 -8.87 11.31
CA LEU A 193 -27.72 -10.24 10.90
C LEU A 193 -28.73 -10.91 11.85
N LYS A 194 -28.55 -10.79 13.15
CA LYS A 194 -29.46 -11.34 14.18
C LYS A 194 -30.87 -10.74 14.06
N GLU A 195 -30.95 -9.45 13.76
CA GLU A 195 -32.20 -8.72 13.55
C GLU A 195 -32.82 -8.92 12.15
N LYS A 196 -32.21 -9.77 11.31
CA LYS A 196 -32.62 -10.04 9.93
C LYS A 196 -32.68 -8.79 9.04
N LYS A 197 -31.84 -7.79 9.33
CA LYS A 197 -31.71 -6.54 8.55
C LYS A 197 -30.78 -6.69 7.33
N CYS A 198 -30.07 -7.81 7.22
CA CYS A 198 -29.25 -8.16 6.06
C CYS A 198 -29.29 -9.67 5.82
N SER A 199 -28.92 -10.09 4.61
CA SER A 199 -28.72 -11.50 4.29
C SER A 199 -27.40 -12.03 4.89
N THR A 200 -27.31 -13.34 5.07
CA THR A 200 -26.06 -13.99 5.50
C THR A 200 -24.93 -13.73 4.49
N GLU A 201 -25.25 -13.73 3.21
CA GLU A 201 -24.28 -13.51 2.15
C GLU A 201 -23.69 -12.08 2.19
N ASN A 202 -24.55 -11.05 2.29
CA ASN A 202 -24.08 -9.68 2.47
C ASN A 202 -23.28 -9.50 3.76
N SER A 203 -23.64 -10.21 4.84
CA SER A 203 -22.89 -10.17 6.09
C SER A 203 -21.48 -10.74 5.92
N ILE A 204 -21.32 -11.83 5.18
CA ILE A 204 -20.01 -12.42 4.88
C ILE A 204 -19.16 -11.46 4.04
N ILE A 205 -19.73 -10.87 2.99
CA ILE A 205 -19.02 -9.93 2.11
C ILE A 205 -18.58 -8.70 2.92
N TYR A 206 -19.47 -8.12 3.71
CA TYR A 206 -19.18 -6.98 4.56
C TYR A 206 -18.03 -7.26 5.54
N THR A 207 -18.08 -8.40 6.25
CA THR A 207 -17.03 -8.76 7.22
C THR A 207 -15.67 -8.96 6.54
N LYS A 208 -15.64 -9.54 5.34
CA LYS A 208 -14.41 -9.68 4.57
C LYS A 208 -13.83 -8.33 4.13
N ILE A 209 -14.68 -7.37 3.76
CA ILE A 209 -14.26 -6.00 3.44
C ILE A 209 -13.65 -5.33 4.67
N LEU A 210 -14.28 -5.46 5.84
CA LEU A 210 -13.70 -4.94 7.09
C LEU A 210 -12.32 -5.53 7.41
N THR A 211 -12.14 -6.84 7.14
CA THR A 211 -10.83 -7.49 7.31
C THR A 211 -9.79 -6.94 6.33
N ASP A 212 -10.17 -6.69 5.06
CA ASP A 212 -9.22 -6.09 4.12
C ASP A 212 -8.81 -4.68 4.54
N PHE A 213 -9.70 -3.90 5.16
CA PHE A 213 -9.37 -2.57 5.68
C PHE A 213 -8.38 -2.63 6.84
N GLU A 214 -8.59 -3.54 7.79
CA GLU A 214 -7.66 -3.77 8.90
C GLU A 214 -6.30 -4.17 8.36
N ARG A 215 -6.22 -5.09 7.40
CA ARG A 215 -4.96 -5.50 6.78
C ARG A 215 -4.25 -4.37 6.02
N ILE A 216 -4.98 -3.46 5.39
CA ILE A 216 -4.40 -2.24 4.79
C ILE A 216 -3.76 -1.36 5.87
N GLY A 217 -4.38 -1.25 7.05
CA GLY A 217 -3.82 -0.56 8.22
C GLY A 217 -2.52 -1.21 8.70
N ASP A 218 -2.53 -2.52 8.96
CA ASP A 218 -1.36 -3.32 9.36
C ASP A 218 -0.16 -3.10 8.42
N HIS A 219 -0.39 -3.23 7.11
CA HIS A 219 0.65 -3.04 6.11
C HIS A 219 1.10 -1.57 6.04
N GLY A 220 0.20 -0.62 6.28
CA GLY A 220 0.54 0.80 6.41
C GLY A 220 1.54 1.07 7.53
N LEU A 221 1.34 0.47 8.71
CA LEU A 221 2.28 0.56 9.84
C LEU A 221 3.63 -0.10 9.50
N ASN A 222 3.64 -1.28 8.90
CA ASN A 222 4.86 -1.95 8.43
C ASN A 222 5.66 -1.09 7.44
N ILE A 223 4.96 -0.37 6.54
CA ILE A 223 5.57 0.56 5.59
C ILE A 223 6.18 1.75 6.31
N ALA A 224 5.48 2.34 7.30
CA ALA A 224 6.00 3.44 8.11
C ALA A 224 7.32 3.07 8.79
N GLU A 225 7.38 1.89 9.44
CA GLU A 225 8.60 1.35 10.05
C GLU A 225 9.74 1.19 9.04
N SER A 226 9.44 0.58 7.89
CA SER A 226 10.44 0.33 6.84
C SER A 226 10.99 1.63 6.28
N LEU A 227 10.13 2.60 5.99
CA LEU A 227 10.51 3.94 5.51
C LEU A 227 11.35 4.70 6.55
N TYR A 228 10.98 4.64 7.83
CA TYR A 228 11.75 5.25 8.91
C TYR A 228 13.17 4.70 8.95
N HIS A 229 13.34 3.38 8.90
CA HIS A 229 14.65 2.75 8.94
C HIS A 229 15.48 3.02 7.68
N ILE A 230 14.89 2.96 6.49
CA ILE A 230 15.55 3.28 5.21
C ILE A 230 16.10 4.72 5.27
N ARG A 231 15.29 5.70 5.64
CA ARG A 231 15.73 7.10 5.71
C ARG A 231 16.81 7.33 6.75
N LYS A 232 16.72 6.67 7.90
CA LYS A 232 17.75 6.75 8.93
C LYS A 232 19.11 6.27 8.40
N ILE A 233 19.14 5.15 7.68
CA ILE A 233 20.36 4.61 7.06
C ILE A 233 20.86 5.55 5.96
N MET A 234 19.98 5.99 5.05
CA MET A 234 20.35 6.91 3.96
C MET A 234 20.94 8.23 4.48
N LYS A 235 20.44 8.75 5.60
CA LYS A 235 21.02 9.94 6.25
C LYS A 235 22.41 9.68 6.80
N GLN A 236 22.62 8.55 7.48
CA GLN A 236 23.94 8.16 8.01
C GLN A 236 24.98 8.01 6.90
N MET A 237 24.58 7.50 5.74
CA MET A 237 25.43 7.38 4.55
C MET A 237 25.65 8.71 3.81
N LYS A 238 25.14 9.85 4.30
CA LYS A 238 25.17 11.16 3.62
C LYS A 238 24.55 11.15 2.22
N MET A 239 23.64 10.25 1.97
CA MET A 239 22.91 10.13 0.68
C MET A 239 21.81 11.16 0.54
N ILE A 240 21.29 11.68 1.66
CA ILE A 240 20.35 12.80 1.70
C ILE A 240 21.16 14.05 2.08
N LYS A 241 21.16 15.08 1.23
CA LYS A 241 21.74 16.37 1.59
C LYS A 241 21.02 16.86 2.85
N PRO A 242 21.75 17.31 3.91
CA PRO A 242 21.09 18.06 4.96
C PRO A 242 20.46 19.28 4.31
N GLU A 243 19.17 19.51 4.55
CA GLU A 243 18.57 20.81 4.26
C GLU A 243 19.42 21.86 4.96
N ILE A 244 19.79 22.87 4.20
CA ILE A 244 20.61 23.99 4.70
C ILE A 244 19.82 24.56 5.86
N GLU A 245 20.35 24.41 7.07
CA GLU A 245 19.94 25.26 8.20
C GLU A 245 20.20 26.70 7.77
N GLU A 246 19.17 27.36 7.29
CA GLU A 246 19.20 28.82 7.14
C GLU A 246 19.32 29.41 8.55
N ALA A 247 20.52 29.96 8.81
CA ALA A 247 20.86 30.70 10.01
C ALA A 247 20.13 32.04 10.06
#